data_8a9f82943de68dac8bc31bacede07e31
#
_entry.id   8a9f82943de68dac8bc31bacede07e31
#
_cell.length_a   1.000
_cell.length_b   1.000
_cell.length_c   1.000
_cell.angle_alpha   90.00
_cell.angle_beta   90.00
_cell.angle_gamma   90.00
#
_symmetry.space_group_name_H-M   'P 1'
#
loop_
_entity.id
_entity.type
_entity.pdbx_description
1 polymer ?
#
loop_
_entity_poly.entity_id
_entity_poly.type
_entity_poly.pdbx_seq_one_letter_code
_entity_poly.pdbx_strand_id
1 'polypeptide(L)'
;MSSYQIIKLKNGEDLICNVLDNENGRLKVTTPLKMETVNRISKKGLTESLALTRWIQPYSDEDHFFIESNSIILMAPASVGMSRYYEYVVKSYDGLVLKEAKEETVEKIIREKQESSKLKIDDDITESDLKDYLFIDKMTIH
;
A
#
# COMPACT_ATOMS: atom_id res chain seq x y z
N MET A 1 -21.02 1.91 -5.93
CA MET A 1 -20.53 0.52 -5.90
C MET A 1 -19.05 0.49 -6.18
N SER A 2 -18.28 -0.15 -5.30
CA SER A 2 -16.86 -0.29 -5.57
C SER A 2 -16.66 -1.35 -6.65
N SER A 3 -15.95 -0.98 -7.70
CA SER A 3 -15.54 -1.87 -8.77
C SER A 3 -14.22 -2.57 -8.47
N TYR A 4 -13.71 -2.44 -7.24
CA TYR A 4 -12.44 -3.03 -6.84
C TYR A 4 -12.58 -4.53 -6.63
N GLN A 5 -11.61 -5.26 -7.14
CA GLN A 5 -11.63 -6.72 -7.09
C GLN A 5 -10.36 -7.23 -6.41
N ILE A 6 -10.54 -8.29 -5.64
CA ILE A 6 -9.44 -9.08 -5.13
C ILE A 6 -9.17 -10.18 -6.15
N ILE A 7 -7.92 -10.33 -6.55
CA ILE A 7 -7.50 -11.33 -7.53
C ILE A 7 -6.41 -12.18 -6.92
N LYS A 8 -6.64 -13.49 -6.88
CA LYS A 8 -5.63 -14.45 -6.47
C LYS A 8 -5.02 -15.09 -7.70
N LEU A 9 -3.70 -14.96 -7.86
CA LEU A 9 -2.96 -15.48 -8.99
C LEU A 9 -2.41 -16.88 -8.68
N LYS A 10 -2.17 -17.66 -9.73
CA LYS A 10 -1.61 -19.03 -9.61
C LYS A 10 -0.23 -19.06 -8.98
N ASN A 11 0.54 -17.98 -9.09
CA ASN A 11 1.86 -17.87 -8.48
C ASN A 11 1.82 -17.62 -6.96
N GLY A 12 0.62 -17.49 -6.37
CA GLY A 12 0.44 -17.22 -4.96
C GLY A 12 0.30 -15.77 -4.59
N GLU A 13 0.45 -14.86 -5.53
CA GLU A 13 0.26 -13.43 -5.28
C GLU A 13 -1.21 -13.08 -5.18
N ASP A 14 -1.54 -12.18 -4.25
CA ASP A 14 -2.88 -11.65 -4.07
C ASP A 14 -2.86 -10.16 -4.40
N LEU A 15 -3.76 -9.75 -5.29
CA LEU A 15 -3.83 -8.36 -5.77
C LEU A 15 -5.18 -7.76 -5.42
N ILE A 16 -5.19 -6.45 -5.23
CA ILE A 16 -6.40 -5.63 -5.26
C ILE A 16 -6.23 -4.59 -6.36
N CYS A 17 -7.26 -4.43 -7.17
CA CYS A 17 -7.19 -3.54 -8.32
C CYS A 17 -8.57 -3.08 -8.74
N ASN A 18 -8.61 -2.07 -9.61
CA ASN A 18 -9.81 -1.65 -10.29
C ASN A 18 -9.87 -2.37 -11.64
N VAL A 19 -10.93 -3.14 -11.87
CA VAL A 19 -11.12 -3.87 -13.12
C VAL A 19 -11.86 -2.95 -14.10
N LEU A 20 -11.24 -2.72 -15.24
CA LEU A 20 -11.80 -1.88 -16.30
C LEU A 20 -12.56 -2.69 -17.35
N ASP A 21 -12.04 -3.87 -17.68
CA ASP A 21 -12.61 -4.67 -18.76
C ASP A 21 -12.17 -6.13 -18.63
N ASN A 22 -12.94 -7.03 -19.21
CA ASN A 22 -12.65 -8.47 -19.25
C ASN A 22 -13.00 -8.99 -20.63
N GLU A 23 -12.05 -8.93 -21.56
CA GLU A 23 -12.25 -9.35 -22.94
C GLU A 23 -11.12 -10.27 -23.43
N ASN A 24 -11.48 -11.21 -24.30
CA ASN A 24 -10.53 -12.07 -25.02
C ASN A 24 -9.57 -12.85 -24.12
N GLY A 25 -10.03 -13.31 -22.96
CA GLY A 25 -9.21 -14.04 -22.02
C GLY A 25 -8.20 -13.18 -21.28
N ARG A 26 -8.38 -11.88 -21.30
CA ARG A 26 -7.55 -10.91 -20.60
C ARG A 26 -8.38 -9.99 -19.73
N LEU A 27 -7.89 -9.74 -18.53
CA LEU A 27 -8.49 -8.80 -17.61
C LEU A 27 -7.69 -7.50 -17.64
N LYS A 28 -8.35 -6.40 -18.00
CA LYS A 28 -7.74 -5.09 -17.97
C LYS A 28 -7.95 -4.46 -16.60
N VAL A 29 -6.86 -4.16 -15.92
CA VAL A 29 -6.89 -3.60 -14.56
C VAL A 29 -6.09 -2.31 -14.47
N THR A 30 -6.49 -1.46 -13.55
CA THR A 30 -5.71 -0.27 -13.23
C THR A 30 -5.34 -0.27 -11.78
N THR A 31 -4.19 0.31 -11.48
CA THR A 31 -3.63 0.50 -10.14
C THR A 31 -3.61 -0.79 -9.32
N PRO A 32 -3.01 -1.88 -9.84
CA PRO A 32 -2.92 -3.11 -9.07
C PRO A 32 -1.94 -2.97 -7.91
N LEU A 33 -2.38 -3.32 -6.72
CA LEU A 33 -1.54 -3.38 -5.53
C LEU A 33 -1.48 -4.82 -5.02
N LYS A 34 -0.29 -5.21 -4.61
CA LYS A 34 -0.06 -6.53 -4.02
C LYS A 34 -0.41 -6.49 -2.53
N MET A 35 -1.20 -7.47 -2.09
CA MET A 35 -1.52 -7.64 -0.68
C MET A 35 -0.46 -8.52 -0.02
N GLU A 36 0.18 -8.01 1.02
CA GLU A 36 1.18 -8.74 1.79
C GLU A 36 0.85 -8.69 3.26
N THR A 37 1.04 -9.81 3.95
CA THR A 37 0.88 -9.86 5.40
C THR A 37 2.23 -9.56 6.05
N VAL A 38 2.26 -8.59 6.92
CA VAL A 38 3.44 -8.21 7.67
C VAL A 38 3.23 -8.59 9.13
N ASN A 39 4.13 -9.42 9.66
CA ASN A 39 4.13 -9.81 11.06
C ASN A 39 4.97 -8.84 11.86
N ARG A 40 4.39 -8.31 12.93
CA ARG A 40 5.07 -7.41 13.85
C ARG A 40 5.13 -8.02 15.23
N ILE A 41 6.32 -7.96 15.83
CA ILE A 41 6.52 -8.33 17.23
C ILE A 41 6.48 -7.04 18.03
N SER A 42 5.44 -6.86 18.83
CA SER A 42 5.31 -5.74 19.76
C SER A 42 5.31 -6.25 21.21
N LYS A 43 5.34 -5.35 22.19
CA LYS A 43 5.19 -5.70 23.61
C LYS A 43 3.90 -6.46 23.91
N LYS A 44 2.90 -6.30 23.06
CA LYS A 44 1.58 -6.97 23.19
C LYS A 44 1.53 -8.33 22.49
N GLY A 45 2.65 -8.81 21.93
CA GLY A 45 2.76 -10.08 21.23
C GLY A 45 2.89 -9.93 19.72
N LEU A 46 2.69 -11.03 19.01
CA LEU A 46 2.74 -11.07 17.56
C LEU A 46 1.44 -10.50 16.97
N THR A 47 1.55 -9.47 16.14
CA THR A 47 0.43 -8.93 15.39
C THR A 47 0.66 -9.08 13.90
N GLU A 48 -0.37 -9.49 13.19
CA GLU A 48 -0.37 -9.49 11.73
C GLU A 48 -1.04 -8.21 11.23
N SER A 49 -0.42 -7.55 10.26
CA SER A 49 -1.04 -6.43 9.58
C SER A 49 -0.94 -6.61 8.08
N LEU A 50 -1.95 -6.13 7.38
CA LEU A 50 -2.00 -6.17 5.93
C LEU A 50 -1.31 -4.93 5.36
N ALA A 51 -0.39 -5.14 4.43
CA ALA A 51 0.25 -4.08 3.68
C ALA A 51 -0.16 -4.18 2.21
N LEU A 52 -0.39 -3.03 1.59
CA LEU A 52 -0.61 -2.93 0.15
C LEU A 52 0.63 -2.31 -0.47
N THR A 53 1.27 -3.05 -1.36
CA THR A 53 2.50 -2.61 -2.03
C THR A 53 2.28 -2.52 -3.54
N ARG A 54 3.07 -1.71 -4.19
CA ARG A 54 3.02 -1.61 -5.65
C ARG A 54 3.42 -2.93 -6.28
N TRP A 55 2.65 -3.39 -7.25
CA TRP A 55 2.92 -4.65 -7.94
C TRP A 55 3.89 -4.47 -9.10
N ILE A 56 3.56 -3.61 -10.03
CA ILE A 56 4.39 -3.34 -11.21
C ILE A 56 5.11 -2.00 -11.10
N GLN A 57 4.41 -0.98 -10.64
CA GLN A 57 5.02 0.33 -10.44
C GLN A 57 6.04 0.29 -9.30
N PRO A 58 7.12 1.05 -9.37
CA PRO A 58 7.40 2.10 -10.35
C PRO A 58 8.15 1.64 -11.62
N TYR A 59 8.16 0.35 -11.90
CA TYR A 59 8.93 -0.21 -13.03
C TYR A 59 8.32 0.09 -14.39
N SER A 60 7.06 0.50 -14.43
CA SER A 60 6.35 0.86 -15.64
C SER A 60 5.61 2.18 -15.44
N ASP A 61 5.59 3.00 -16.49
CA ASP A 61 4.82 4.25 -16.52
C ASP A 61 3.36 4.03 -16.95
N GLU A 62 3.01 2.80 -17.29
CA GLU A 62 1.64 2.47 -17.68
C GLU A 62 0.70 2.54 -16.48
N ASP A 63 -0.52 3.03 -16.71
CA ASP A 63 -1.56 3.13 -15.70
C ASP A 63 -2.53 1.96 -15.71
N HIS A 64 -2.49 1.12 -16.73
CA HIS A 64 -3.31 -0.07 -16.84
C HIS A 64 -2.47 -1.27 -17.30
N PHE A 65 -2.92 -2.46 -16.91
CA PHE A 65 -2.21 -3.71 -17.20
C PHE A 65 -3.20 -4.78 -17.59
N PHE A 66 -2.73 -5.77 -18.34
CA PHE A 66 -3.52 -6.91 -18.73
C PHE A 66 -3.05 -8.15 -17.98
N ILE A 67 -3.99 -8.83 -17.33
CA ILE A 67 -3.74 -10.09 -16.65
C ILE A 67 -4.42 -11.20 -17.44
N GLU A 68 -3.66 -12.22 -17.80
CA GLU A 68 -4.22 -13.39 -18.47
C GLU A 68 -5.20 -14.11 -17.54
N SER A 69 -6.40 -14.41 -18.03
CA SER A 69 -7.42 -15.09 -17.23
C SER A 69 -6.94 -16.46 -16.75
N ASN A 70 -6.08 -17.12 -17.51
CA ASN A 70 -5.48 -18.40 -17.12
C ASN A 70 -4.57 -18.30 -15.90
N SER A 71 -4.11 -17.12 -15.54
CA SER A 71 -3.27 -16.89 -14.36
C SER A 71 -4.07 -16.67 -13.09
N ILE A 72 -5.38 -16.54 -13.20
CA ILE A 72 -6.27 -16.20 -12.09
C ILE A 72 -6.90 -17.47 -11.52
N ILE A 73 -6.73 -17.68 -10.20
CA ILE A 73 -7.44 -18.75 -9.48
C ILE A 73 -8.81 -18.28 -9.04
N LEU A 74 -8.86 -17.05 -8.50
CA LEU A 74 -10.06 -16.51 -7.87
C LEU A 74 -10.12 -15.01 -8.08
N MET A 75 -11.30 -14.51 -8.35
CA MET A 75 -11.59 -13.08 -8.35
C MET A 75 -12.87 -12.85 -7.55
N ALA A 76 -12.82 -11.88 -6.63
CA ALA A 76 -13.95 -11.56 -5.77
C ALA A 76 -14.01 -10.05 -5.52
N PRO A 77 -15.22 -9.50 -5.37
CA PRO A 77 -15.34 -8.09 -5.01
C PRO A 77 -14.68 -7.79 -3.67
N ALA A 78 -13.98 -6.67 -3.60
CA ALA A 78 -13.38 -6.22 -2.35
C ALA A 78 -14.45 -5.77 -1.36
N SER A 79 -14.21 -6.03 -0.07
CA SER A 79 -15.08 -5.53 0.98
C SER A 79 -15.05 -4.01 1.05
N VAL A 80 -16.01 -3.42 1.75
CA VAL A 80 -16.06 -1.96 1.93
C VAL A 80 -14.80 -1.46 2.66
N GLY A 81 -14.36 -2.18 3.69
CA GLY A 81 -13.15 -1.83 4.42
C GLY A 81 -11.89 -1.91 3.56
N MET A 82 -11.75 -2.97 2.77
CA MET A 82 -10.62 -3.12 1.85
C MET A 82 -10.63 -2.06 0.75
N SER A 83 -11.81 -1.72 0.23
CA SER A 83 -11.95 -0.68 -0.78
C SER A 83 -11.49 0.68 -0.28
N ARG A 84 -11.86 1.02 0.95
CA ARG A 84 -11.43 2.28 1.59
C ARG A 84 -9.92 2.30 1.84
N TYR A 85 -9.37 1.19 2.31
CA TYR A 85 -7.93 1.07 2.52
C TYR A 85 -7.16 1.18 1.21
N TYR A 86 -7.64 0.52 0.18
CA TYR A 86 -7.06 0.61 -1.17
C TYR A 86 -7.05 2.05 -1.69
N GLU A 87 -8.17 2.74 -1.60
CA GLU A 87 -8.27 4.14 -2.01
C GLU A 87 -7.29 5.04 -1.26
N TYR A 88 -7.16 4.82 0.05
CA TYR A 88 -6.24 5.56 0.88
C TYR A 88 -4.77 5.34 0.44
N VAL A 89 -4.39 4.09 0.20
CA VAL A 89 -3.03 3.75 -0.21
C VAL A 89 -2.73 4.29 -1.61
N VAL A 90 -3.68 4.19 -2.54
CA VAL A 90 -3.52 4.74 -3.90
C VAL A 90 -3.29 6.25 -3.84
N LYS A 91 -4.07 6.97 -3.05
CA LYS A 91 -3.86 8.41 -2.86
C LYS A 91 -2.52 8.74 -2.24
N SER A 92 -2.04 7.90 -1.34
CA SER A 92 -0.72 8.04 -0.72
C SER A 92 0.41 7.89 -1.73
N TYR A 93 0.29 6.92 -2.64
CA TYR A 93 1.28 6.75 -3.72
C TYR A 93 1.24 7.91 -4.71
N ASP A 94 0.07 8.37 -5.09
CA ASP A 94 -0.07 9.55 -5.96
C ASP A 94 0.55 10.80 -5.31
N GLY A 95 0.34 10.96 -4.01
CA GLY A 95 0.97 12.03 -3.23
C GLY A 95 2.49 11.92 -3.20
N LEU A 96 3.05 10.70 -3.20
CA LEU A 96 4.50 10.49 -3.26
C LEU A 96 5.10 10.90 -4.60
N VAL A 97 4.42 10.59 -5.70
CA VAL A 97 4.86 11.01 -7.03
C VAL A 97 4.89 12.54 -7.14
N LEU A 98 3.88 13.21 -6.63
CA LEU A 98 3.85 14.67 -6.58
C LEU A 98 4.94 15.25 -5.67
N LYS A 99 5.30 14.55 -4.60
CA LYS A 99 6.35 14.96 -3.66
C LYS A 99 7.76 14.75 -4.21
N GLU A 100 7.99 13.71 -5.00
CA GLU A 100 9.26 13.50 -5.68
C GLU A 100 9.60 14.66 -6.62
N ALA A 101 8.59 15.29 -7.21
CA ALA A 101 8.77 16.49 -8.03
C ALA A 101 9.11 17.74 -7.22
N LYS A 102 9.03 17.71 -5.88
CA LYS A 102 9.29 18.82 -4.95
C LYS A 102 10.13 18.39 -3.76
N GLU A 103 11.30 17.79 -4.01
CA GLU A 103 12.17 17.22 -2.97
C GLU A 103 12.49 18.17 -1.81
N GLU A 104 12.77 19.44 -2.10
CA GLU A 104 13.10 20.44 -1.09
C GLU A 104 11.95 20.67 -0.09
N THR A 105 10.72 20.63 -0.57
CA THR A 105 9.53 20.83 0.27
C THR A 105 9.26 19.63 1.17
N VAL A 106 9.56 18.42 0.67
CA VAL A 106 9.36 17.17 1.41
C VAL A 106 10.32 17.07 2.59
N GLU A 107 11.60 17.37 2.40
CA GLU A 107 12.59 17.37 3.48
C GLU A 107 12.20 18.35 4.60
N LYS A 108 11.67 19.50 4.24
CA LYS A 108 11.23 20.50 5.20
C LYS A 108 10.04 20.00 6.04
N ILE A 109 9.05 19.36 5.41
CA ILE A 109 7.89 18.79 6.08
C ILE A 109 8.30 17.63 7.01
N ILE A 110 9.21 16.78 6.57
CA ILE A 110 9.72 15.67 7.38
C ILE A 110 10.45 16.20 8.62
N ARG A 111 11.26 17.23 8.49
CA ARG A 111 11.94 17.87 9.63
C ARG A 111 10.96 18.47 10.61
N GLU A 112 9.96 19.19 10.15
CA GLU A 112 8.91 19.77 11.00
C GLU A 112 8.12 18.72 11.74
N LYS A 113 7.77 17.60 11.08
CA LYS A 113 7.09 16.47 11.71
C LYS A 113 7.97 15.74 12.71
N GLN A 114 9.25 15.59 12.45
CA GLN A 114 10.19 14.98 13.39
C GLN A 114 10.37 15.85 14.63
N GLU A 115 10.47 17.16 14.49
CA GLU A 115 10.56 18.07 15.61
C GLU A 115 9.28 18.09 16.46
N SER A 116 8.11 18.14 15.82
CA SER A 116 6.84 18.07 16.54
C SER A 116 6.59 16.69 17.18
N SER A 117 7.07 15.63 16.58
CA SER A 117 7.01 14.27 17.15
C SER A 117 7.95 14.13 18.35
N LYS A 118 9.13 14.72 18.32
CA LYS A 118 10.08 14.74 19.47
C LYS A 118 9.49 15.49 20.66
N LEU A 119 8.78 16.57 20.44
CA LEU A 119 8.13 17.33 21.49
C LEU A 119 6.94 16.61 22.12
N LYS A 120 6.25 15.76 21.37
CA LYS A 120 5.15 14.93 21.88
C LYS A 120 5.62 13.66 22.57
N ILE A 121 6.80 13.19 22.27
CA ILE A 121 7.39 11.94 22.77
C ILE A 121 7.88 12.07 24.21
N ASP A 122 8.29 13.27 24.65
CA ASP A 122 8.78 13.50 25.99
C ASP A 122 7.71 13.34 27.07
N ASP A 123 6.42 13.30 26.72
CA ASP A 123 5.34 13.24 27.68
C ASP A 123 4.67 11.87 27.87
N ASP A 124 4.56 10.98 26.85
CA ASP A 124 3.71 9.78 26.97
C ASP A 124 4.16 8.52 26.21
N ILE A 125 5.25 8.53 25.46
CA ILE A 125 5.64 7.39 24.61
C ILE A 125 6.99 6.80 25.06
N THR A 126 7.04 5.47 25.27
CA THR A 126 8.27 4.76 25.60
C THR A 126 9.19 4.61 24.40
N GLU A 127 10.50 4.44 24.64
CA GLU A 127 11.50 4.24 23.57
C GLU A 127 11.16 3.08 22.64
N SER A 128 10.49 2.04 23.14
CA SER A 128 10.11 0.89 22.33
C SER A 128 8.95 1.19 21.38
N ASP A 129 8.01 2.02 21.79
CA ASP A 129 6.93 2.48 20.93
C ASP A 129 7.49 3.34 19.78
N LEU A 130 8.53 4.08 20.07
CA LEU A 130 9.23 4.89 19.09
C LEU A 130 10.00 4.05 18.07
N LYS A 131 10.62 2.98 18.51
CA LYS A 131 11.30 2.04 17.61
C LYS A 131 10.34 1.32 16.69
N ASP A 132 9.17 0.94 17.17
CA ASP A 132 8.12 0.33 16.37
C ASP A 132 7.60 1.33 15.32
N TYR A 133 7.43 2.57 15.69
CA TYR A 133 6.99 3.63 14.79
C TYR A 133 8.03 3.92 13.69
N LEU A 134 9.31 3.99 14.05
CA LEU A 134 10.40 4.19 13.09
C LEU A 134 10.57 2.99 12.17
N PHE A 135 10.30 1.78 12.66
CA PHE A 135 10.33 0.56 11.84
C PHE A 135 9.22 0.57 10.79
N ILE A 136 8.03 1.05 11.14
CA ILE A 136 6.91 1.22 10.22
C ILE A 136 7.27 2.22 9.11
N ASP A 137 7.85 3.36 9.46
CA ASP A 137 8.27 4.38 8.52
C ASP A 137 9.33 3.86 7.55
N LYS A 138 10.27 3.07 8.01
CA LYS A 138 11.28 2.43 7.16
C LYS A 138 10.68 1.43 6.18
N MET A 139 9.63 0.71 6.57
CA MET A 139 8.95 -0.23 5.70
C MET A 139 8.07 0.47 4.67
N THR A 140 7.51 1.62 4.99
CA THR A 140 6.69 2.40 4.05
C THR A 140 7.51 3.21 3.04
N ILE A 141 8.77 3.47 3.32
CA ILE A 141 9.69 4.19 2.42
C ILE A 141 10.30 3.26 1.36
N HIS A 142 10.28 1.98 1.60
CA HIS A 142 10.73 0.97 0.67
C HIS A 142 9.57 0.38 -0.13
#